data_8cd21ffe45cbfadccc3824b0cb47d1d1
#
_entry.id   8cd21ffe45cbfadccc3824b0cb47d1d1
#
_cell.length_a   1.000
_cell.length_b   1.000
_cell.length_c   1.000
_cell.angle_alpha   90.00
_cell.angle_beta   90.00
_cell.angle_gamma   90.00
#
_symmetry.space_group_name_H-M   'P 1'
#
loop_
_entity.id
_entity.type
_entity.pdbx_description
1 polymer ?
#
loop_
_entity_poly.entity_id
_entity_poly.type
_entity_poly.pdbx_seq_one_letter_code
_entity_poly.pdbx_strand_id
1 'polypeptide(L)'
;AFNQRVYDPLLKTFTEKFRTAGQLTAEQYRKLDGAATMIKNMRTSSTTSWILDWPFVLMFLLVLLLINWAAALITAIFMIIMYHLIKWKTNMTLSQETQANIEIFLTGLQTIIIMAVGATMIVAGTLDIGLLIGSNILAARALQGTSKYAKAKEFIQQRDNAVREIINYVKSK
;
A
#
# COMPACT_ATOMS: atom_id res chain seq x y z
N ALA A 1 6.88 -2.21 20.34
CA ALA A 1 7.80 -2.80 21.31
C ALA A 1 8.66 -3.94 20.72
N PHE A 2 8.11 -4.86 19.90
CA PHE A 2 8.86 -5.99 19.32
C PHE A 2 9.93 -5.55 18.31
N ASN A 3 9.63 -4.58 17.46
CA ASN A 3 10.57 -4.04 16.47
C ASN A 3 11.80 -3.35 17.10
N GLN A 4 11.66 -2.71 18.26
CA GLN A 4 12.77 -2.04 18.91
C GLN A 4 13.83 -3.02 19.47
N ARG A 5 13.40 -4.18 19.97
CA ARG A 5 14.32 -5.16 20.58
C ARG A 5 15.18 -5.91 19.57
N VAL A 6 14.70 -6.05 18.34
CA VAL A 6 15.40 -6.82 17.30
C VAL A 6 16.24 -5.92 16.39
N TYR A 7 15.74 -4.75 16.02
CA TYR A 7 16.41 -3.87 15.03
C TYR A 7 17.42 -2.89 15.65
N ASP A 8 17.22 -2.43 16.90
CA ASP A 8 18.19 -1.54 17.54
C ASP A 8 19.56 -2.22 17.79
N PRO A 9 19.66 -3.48 18.25
CA PRO A 9 20.95 -4.15 18.36
C PRO A 9 21.56 -4.46 16.98
N LEU A 10 20.77 -4.81 15.98
CA LEU A 10 21.27 -5.05 14.61
C LEU A 10 21.85 -3.76 14.00
N LEU A 11 21.18 -2.63 14.15
CA LEU A 11 21.68 -1.33 13.67
C LEU A 11 22.92 -0.87 14.41
N LYS A 12 23.03 -1.12 15.72
CA LYS A 12 24.23 -0.80 16.51
C LYS A 12 25.42 -1.66 16.10
N THR A 13 25.22 -2.97 16.03
CA THR A 13 26.28 -3.90 15.58
C THR A 13 26.71 -3.60 14.14
N PHE A 14 25.78 -3.18 13.30
CA PHE A 14 26.02 -2.78 11.93
C PHE A 14 26.85 -1.49 11.87
N THR A 15 26.49 -0.44 12.59
CA THR A 15 27.25 0.83 12.64
C THR A 15 28.63 0.67 13.26
N GLU A 16 28.83 -0.20 14.25
CA GLU A 16 30.14 -0.48 14.83
C GLU A 16 31.04 -1.26 13.87
N LYS A 17 30.53 -2.31 13.22
CA LYS A 17 31.27 -3.04 12.18
C LYS A 17 31.56 -2.17 10.96
N PHE A 18 30.67 -1.26 10.61
CA PHE A 18 30.87 -0.30 9.53
C PHE A 18 32.03 0.67 9.80
N ARG A 19 32.16 1.10 11.04
CA ARG A 19 33.21 2.02 11.49
C ARG A 19 34.60 1.35 11.52
N THR A 20 34.63 0.03 11.77
CA THR A 20 35.87 -0.77 11.82
C THR A 20 36.32 -1.31 10.46
N ALA A 21 35.42 -1.40 9.47
CA ALA A 21 35.71 -1.98 8.15
C ALA A 21 36.13 -0.90 7.15
N GLY A 22 37.32 -0.36 7.28
CA GLY A 22 37.91 0.64 6.37
C GLY A 22 38.13 0.22 4.89
N GLN A 23 37.46 -0.82 4.38
CA GLN A 23 37.63 -1.35 3.01
C GLN A 23 36.30 -1.73 2.36
N LEU A 24 35.28 -0.89 2.43
CA LEU A 24 34.06 -1.09 1.65
C LEU A 24 34.16 -0.36 0.31
N THR A 25 33.81 -1.06 -0.77
CA THR A 25 33.63 -0.43 -2.07
C THR A 25 32.49 0.59 -1.99
N ALA A 26 32.62 1.75 -2.65
CA ALA A 26 31.63 2.83 -2.61
C ALA A 26 30.20 2.36 -2.95
N GLU A 27 30.06 1.34 -3.79
CA GLU A 27 28.78 0.73 -4.15
C GLU A 27 28.17 -0.09 -2.99
N GLN A 28 28.98 -0.84 -2.26
CA GLN A 28 28.54 -1.59 -1.07
C GLN A 28 28.13 -0.64 0.05
N TYR A 29 28.89 0.46 0.22
CA TYR A 29 28.52 1.52 1.17
C TYR A 29 27.15 2.09 0.84
N ARG A 30 26.89 2.44 -0.41
CA ARG A 30 25.62 3.04 -0.85
C ARG A 30 24.42 2.10 -0.68
N LYS A 31 24.59 0.79 -0.94
CA LYS A 31 23.56 -0.23 -0.74
C LYS A 31 23.21 -0.41 0.73
N LEU A 32 24.22 -0.49 1.58
CA LEU A 32 24.06 -0.69 3.02
C LEU A 32 23.50 0.56 3.73
N ASP A 33 23.92 1.75 3.33
CA ASP A 33 23.37 3.02 3.84
C ASP A 33 21.91 3.19 3.41
N GLY A 34 21.58 2.82 2.17
CA GLY A 34 20.19 2.77 1.69
C GLY A 34 19.33 1.82 2.50
N ALA A 35 19.83 0.61 2.81
CA ALA A 35 19.11 -0.37 3.62
C ALA A 35 18.94 0.11 5.08
N ALA A 36 19.96 0.71 5.68
CA ALA A 36 19.90 1.27 7.03
C ALA A 36 18.93 2.45 7.13
N THR A 37 18.95 3.35 6.13
CA THR A 37 18.03 4.49 6.02
C THR A 37 16.59 4.00 5.85
N MET A 38 16.37 2.96 5.05
CA MET A 38 15.07 2.35 4.86
C MET A 38 14.52 1.76 6.17
N ILE A 39 15.35 1.04 6.94
CA ILE A 39 14.97 0.50 8.26
C ILE A 39 14.68 1.63 9.26
N LYS A 40 15.45 2.73 9.23
CA LYS A 40 15.23 3.91 10.07
C LYS A 40 13.90 4.59 9.72
N ASN A 41 13.60 4.78 8.45
CA ASN A 41 12.35 5.40 7.99
C ASN A 41 11.12 4.55 8.31
N MET A 42 11.26 3.23 8.43
CA MET A 42 10.19 2.34 8.89
C MET A 42 9.75 2.62 10.31
N ARG A 43 10.64 3.09 11.17
CA ARG A 43 10.32 3.45 12.56
C ARG A 43 9.38 4.64 12.65
N THR A 44 9.41 5.52 11.65
CA THR A 44 8.63 6.77 11.61
C THR A 44 7.37 6.65 10.76
N SER A 45 7.27 5.61 9.93
CA SER A 45 6.15 5.43 9.02
C SER A 45 4.91 4.89 9.75
N SER A 46 3.78 5.53 9.52
CA SER A 46 2.41 5.14 9.92
C SER A 46 1.96 3.79 9.33
N THR A 47 2.88 2.89 9.05
CA THR A 47 2.66 1.61 8.33
C THR A 47 1.82 0.62 9.13
N THR A 48 1.64 0.83 10.43
CA THR A 48 0.80 -0.03 11.28
C THR A 48 -0.71 0.22 11.06
N SER A 49 -1.07 1.38 10.50
CA SER A 49 -2.47 1.76 10.28
C SER A 49 -3.19 0.85 9.27
N TRP A 50 -2.48 0.27 8.30
CA TRP A 50 -3.11 -0.59 7.28
C TRP A 50 -3.71 -1.89 7.83
N ILE A 51 -3.15 -2.43 8.93
CA ILE A 51 -3.66 -3.65 9.58
C ILE A 51 -5.07 -3.40 10.14
N LEU A 52 -5.30 -2.17 10.63
CA LEU A 52 -6.61 -1.74 11.12
C LEU A 52 -7.58 -1.40 9.97
N ASP A 53 -7.05 -0.88 8.85
CA ASP A 53 -7.88 -0.46 7.71
C ASP A 53 -8.44 -1.67 6.90
N TRP A 54 -7.75 -2.82 6.88
CA TRP A 54 -8.16 -4.00 6.10
C TRP A 54 -9.56 -4.55 6.46
N PRO A 55 -9.93 -4.77 7.74
CA PRO A 55 -11.28 -5.23 8.07
C PRO A 55 -12.35 -4.21 7.66
N PHE A 56 -12.03 -2.91 7.69
CA PHE A 56 -12.96 -1.86 7.25
C PHE A 56 -13.21 -1.91 5.73
N VAL A 57 -12.25 -2.30 4.91
CA VAL A 57 -12.45 -2.45 3.46
C VAL A 57 -13.53 -3.50 3.17
N LEU A 58 -13.47 -4.65 3.85
CA LEU A 58 -14.48 -5.69 3.72
C LEU A 58 -15.85 -5.22 4.22
N MET A 59 -15.87 -4.50 5.35
CA MET A 59 -17.09 -3.91 5.88
C MET A 59 -17.70 -2.90 4.91
N PHE A 60 -16.90 -2.01 4.32
CA PHE A 60 -17.40 -1.05 3.32
C PHE A 60 -17.96 -1.75 2.08
N LEU A 61 -17.31 -2.81 1.60
CA LEU A 61 -17.80 -3.59 0.46
C LEU A 61 -19.13 -4.28 0.80
N LEU A 62 -19.25 -4.85 2.00
CA LEU A 62 -20.49 -5.49 2.45
C LEU A 62 -21.63 -4.49 2.57
N VAL A 63 -21.42 -3.33 3.20
CA VAL A 63 -22.40 -2.27 3.28
C VAL A 63 -22.80 -1.77 1.90
N LEU A 64 -21.82 -1.61 1.01
CA LEU A 64 -22.07 -1.21 -0.37
C LEU A 64 -22.91 -2.23 -1.13
N LEU A 65 -22.68 -3.54 -0.91
CA LEU A 65 -23.49 -4.61 -1.49
C LEU A 65 -24.95 -4.55 -1.04
N LEU A 66 -25.19 -4.22 0.23
CA LEU A 66 -26.55 -4.09 0.78
C LEU A 66 -27.29 -2.87 0.23
N ILE A 67 -26.58 -1.75 0.00
CA ILE A 67 -27.17 -0.51 -0.49
C ILE A 67 -27.35 -0.54 -2.01
N ASN A 68 -26.31 -0.94 -2.73
CA ASN A 68 -26.27 -0.90 -4.19
C ASN A 68 -25.35 -1.99 -4.73
N TRP A 69 -25.91 -3.12 -5.09
CA TRP A 69 -25.16 -4.27 -5.61
C TRP A 69 -24.34 -3.94 -6.88
N ALA A 70 -24.85 -3.06 -7.75
CA ALA A 70 -24.14 -2.66 -8.96
C ALA A 70 -22.88 -1.85 -8.62
N ALA A 71 -22.97 -0.90 -7.68
CA ALA A 71 -21.82 -0.15 -7.20
C ALA A 71 -20.81 -1.07 -6.48
N ALA A 72 -21.27 -2.09 -5.77
CA ALA A 72 -20.42 -3.08 -5.12
C ALA A 72 -19.61 -3.90 -6.15
N LEU A 73 -20.25 -4.38 -7.22
CA LEU A 73 -19.59 -5.10 -8.30
C LEU A 73 -18.55 -4.24 -9.02
N ILE A 74 -18.90 -3.01 -9.37
CA ILE A 74 -17.99 -2.06 -10.00
C ILE A 74 -16.77 -1.85 -9.09
N THR A 75 -17.00 -1.59 -7.79
CA THR A 75 -15.93 -1.38 -6.81
C THR A 75 -15.03 -2.61 -6.69
N ALA A 76 -15.58 -3.81 -6.63
CA ALA A 76 -14.82 -5.06 -6.56
C ALA A 76 -13.90 -5.24 -7.80
N ILE A 77 -14.41 -4.95 -8.99
CA ILE A 77 -13.61 -4.99 -10.22
C ILE A 77 -12.46 -3.99 -10.16
N PHE A 78 -12.73 -2.74 -9.75
CA PHE A 78 -11.70 -1.72 -9.62
C PHE A 78 -10.66 -2.04 -8.54
N MET A 79 -11.06 -2.68 -7.43
CA MET A 79 -10.13 -3.17 -6.40
C MET A 79 -9.18 -4.23 -6.96
N ILE A 80 -9.69 -5.17 -7.77
CA ILE A 80 -8.88 -6.20 -8.42
C ILE A 80 -7.90 -5.55 -9.41
N ILE A 81 -8.38 -4.64 -10.25
CA ILE A 81 -7.55 -3.90 -11.21
C ILE A 81 -6.43 -3.14 -10.46
N MET A 82 -6.79 -2.40 -9.41
CA MET A 82 -5.84 -1.65 -8.59
C MET A 82 -4.77 -2.56 -7.99
N TYR A 83 -5.18 -3.68 -7.40
CA TYR A 83 -4.25 -4.65 -6.82
C TYR A 83 -3.28 -5.22 -7.87
N HIS A 84 -3.80 -5.61 -9.04
CA HIS A 84 -2.97 -6.13 -10.13
C HIS A 84 -2.02 -5.08 -10.71
N LEU A 85 -2.47 -3.84 -10.88
CA LEU A 85 -1.64 -2.75 -11.37
C LEU A 85 -0.49 -2.43 -10.40
N ILE A 86 -0.76 -2.38 -9.11
CA ILE A 86 0.28 -2.15 -8.11
C ILE A 86 1.28 -3.32 -8.09
N LYS A 87 0.79 -4.56 -8.15
CA LYS A 87 1.65 -5.75 -8.17
C LYS A 87 2.49 -5.84 -9.45
N TRP A 88 1.93 -5.54 -10.62
CA TRP A 88 2.67 -5.57 -11.89
C TRP A 88 3.78 -4.51 -11.92
N LYS A 89 3.53 -3.36 -11.32
CA LYS A 89 4.47 -2.26 -11.22
C LYS A 89 5.66 -2.51 -10.28
N THR A 90 5.53 -3.39 -9.30
CA THR A 90 6.65 -3.77 -8.41
C THR A 90 7.85 -4.33 -9.20
N ASN A 91 7.60 -4.83 -10.43
CA ASN A 91 8.64 -5.29 -11.35
C ASN A 91 9.29 -4.15 -12.18
N MET A 92 8.72 -2.95 -12.15
CA MET A 92 9.25 -1.76 -12.84
C MET A 92 9.48 -0.66 -11.79
N THR A 93 10.70 -0.13 -11.70
CA THR A 93 11.12 0.96 -10.79
C THR A 93 10.44 2.28 -11.13
N LEU A 94 9.13 2.38 -10.93
CA LEU A 94 8.36 3.60 -11.16
C LEU A 94 8.26 4.44 -9.89
N SER A 95 8.39 5.75 -10.01
CA SER A 95 8.39 6.71 -8.90
C SER A 95 7.07 6.66 -8.10
N GLN A 96 7.14 7.03 -6.81
CA GLN A 96 5.95 7.13 -5.93
C GLN A 96 4.87 8.06 -6.48
N GLU A 97 5.26 9.09 -7.21
CA GLU A 97 4.35 10.04 -7.87
C GLU A 97 3.46 9.36 -8.92
N THR A 98 4.02 8.45 -9.71
CA THR A 98 3.23 7.72 -10.72
C THR A 98 2.19 6.80 -10.07
N GLN A 99 2.49 6.24 -8.90
CA GLN A 99 1.52 5.42 -8.15
C GLN A 99 0.35 6.27 -7.63
N ALA A 100 0.63 7.46 -7.12
CA ALA A 100 -0.41 8.39 -6.66
C ALA A 100 -1.31 8.84 -7.82
N ASN A 101 -0.73 9.14 -8.97
CA ASN A 101 -1.49 9.57 -10.15
C ASN A 101 -2.42 8.47 -10.69
N ILE A 102 -1.98 7.21 -10.69
CA ILE A 102 -2.83 6.06 -11.08
C ILE A 102 -3.97 5.87 -10.09
N GLU A 103 -3.71 5.99 -8.79
CA GLU A 103 -4.74 5.88 -7.76
C GLU A 103 -5.82 6.94 -7.93
N ILE A 104 -5.42 8.19 -8.15
CA ILE A 104 -6.33 9.32 -8.40
C ILE A 104 -7.15 9.06 -9.68
N PHE A 105 -6.49 8.64 -10.76
CA PHE A 105 -7.17 8.34 -12.03
C PHE A 105 -8.19 7.22 -11.90
N LEU A 106 -7.83 6.11 -11.28
CA LEU A 106 -8.74 4.96 -11.07
C LEU A 106 -9.91 5.32 -10.17
N THR A 107 -9.67 6.09 -9.10
CA THR A 107 -10.74 6.57 -8.21
C THR A 107 -11.70 7.50 -8.94
N GLY A 108 -11.17 8.42 -9.75
CA GLY A 108 -11.98 9.31 -10.58
C GLY A 108 -12.82 8.55 -11.60
N LEU A 109 -12.22 7.59 -12.31
CA LEU A 109 -12.91 6.76 -13.29
C LEU A 109 -14.01 5.91 -12.64
N GLN A 110 -13.72 5.29 -11.50
CA GLN A 110 -14.72 4.55 -10.71
C GLN A 110 -15.90 5.44 -10.31
N THR A 111 -15.63 6.64 -9.83
CA THR A 111 -16.67 7.62 -9.44
C THR A 111 -17.59 7.94 -10.61
N ILE A 112 -17.03 8.22 -11.79
CA ILE A 112 -17.81 8.52 -13.00
C ILE A 112 -18.72 7.34 -13.36
N ILE A 113 -18.19 6.12 -13.34
CA ILE A 113 -18.96 4.92 -13.68
C ILE A 113 -20.08 4.67 -12.66
N ILE A 114 -19.80 4.77 -11.35
CA ILE A 114 -20.81 4.59 -10.31
C ILE A 114 -21.89 5.66 -10.43
N MET A 115 -21.55 6.92 -10.71
CA MET A 115 -22.50 8.00 -10.90
C MET A 115 -23.37 7.78 -12.14
N ALA A 116 -22.78 7.33 -13.24
CA ALA A 116 -23.51 7.05 -14.49
C ALA A 116 -24.51 5.89 -14.30
N VAL A 117 -24.07 4.76 -13.74
CA VAL A 117 -24.93 3.60 -13.47
C VAL A 117 -25.98 3.93 -12.41
N GLY A 118 -25.60 4.64 -11.35
CA GLY A 118 -26.53 5.04 -10.30
C GLY A 118 -27.61 6.02 -10.80
N ALA A 119 -27.23 6.94 -11.71
CA ALA A 119 -28.21 7.84 -12.34
C ALA A 119 -29.28 7.08 -13.13
N THR A 120 -28.93 6.03 -13.88
CA THR A 120 -29.91 5.18 -14.56
C THR A 120 -30.83 4.45 -13.56
N MET A 121 -30.29 4.01 -12.42
CA MET A 121 -31.07 3.36 -11.37
C MET A 121 -32.03 4.33 -10.67
N ILE A 122 -31.65 5.61 -10.51
CA ILE A 122 -32.53 6.66 -9.97
C ILE A 122 -33.69 6.91 -10.93
N VAL A 123 -33.41 7.06 -12.23
CA VAL A 123 -34.44 7.25 -13.26
C VAL A 123 -35.41 6.05 -13.30
N ALA A 124 -34.90 4.84 -13.07
CA ALA A 124 -35.72 3.64 -12.97
C ALA A 124 -36.49 3.52 -11.64
N GLY A 125 -36.30 4.45 -10.69
CA GLY A 125 -36.96 4.47 -9.39
C GLY A 125 -36.46 3.39 -8.40
N THR A 126 -35.31 2.76 -8.69
CA THR A 126 -34.76 1.66 -7.88
C THR A 126 -33.72 2.12 -6.87
N LEU A 127 -33.22 3.34 -6.98
CA LEU A 127 -32.20 3.92 -6.09
C LEU A 127 -32.53 5.37 -5.74
N ASP A 128 -32.27 5.77 -4.51
CA ASP A 128 -32.38 7.16 -4.06
C ASP A 128 -31.04 7.91 -4.30
N ILE A 129 -31.12 9.22 -4.50
CA ILE A 129 -29.98 10.13 -4.70
C ILE A 129 -29.05 10.07 -3.47
N GLY A 130 -29.60 10.06 -2.26
CA GLY A 130 -28.79 9.95 -1.03
C GLY A 130 -28.01 8.64 -0.95
N LEU A 131 -28.62 7.52 -1.36
CA LEU A 131 -27.96 6.23 -1.42
C LEU A 131 -26.87 6.18 -2.51
N LEU A 132 -27.06 6.86 -3.64
CA LEU A 132 -26.03 6.97 -4.68
C LEU A 132 -24.79 7.72 -4.16
N ILE A 133 -25.00 8.85 -3.49
CA ILE A 133 -23.89 9.64 -2.91
C ILE A 133 -23.17 8.81 -1.83
N GLY A 134 -23.91 8.16 -0.95
CA GLY A 134 -23.35 7.26 0.07
C GLY A 134 -22.55 6.11 -0.53
N SER A 135 -23.08 5.48 -1.58
CA SER A 135 -22.41 4.39 -2.32
C SER A 135 -21.08 4.87 -2.92
N ASN A 136 -21.04 6.05 -3.52
CA ASN A 136 -19.82 6.59 -4.10
C ASN A 136 -18.74 6.88 -3.05
N ILE A 137 -19.11 7.41 -1.88
CA ILE A 137 -18.18 7.65 -0.77
C ILE A 137 -17.62 6.32 -0.24
N LEU A 138 -18.47 5.31 -0.03
CA LEU A 138 -18.04 3.99 0.45
C LEU A 138 -17.12 3.30 -0.57
N ALA A 139 -17.47 3.37 -1.86
CA ALA A 139 -16.67 2.83 -2.95
C ALA A 139 -15.26 3.45 -3.01
N ALA A 140 -15.16 4.77 -2.91
CA ALA A 140 -13.88 5.47 -2.87
C ALA A 140 -13.04 5.07 -1.64
N ARG A 141 -13.66 4.91 -0.47
CA ARG A 141 -12.98 4.45 0.75
C ARG A 141 -12.48 3.01 0.63
N ALA A 142 -13.27 2.11 0.04
CA ALA A 142 -12.87 0.73 -0.20
C ALA A 142 -11.65 0.66 -1.14
N LEU A 143 -11.63 1.44 -2.22
CA LEU A 143 -10.53 1.50 -3.16
C LEU A 143 -9.25 2.06 -2.52
N GLN A 144 -9.35 3.15 -1.75
CA GLN A 144 -8.23 3.72 -0.98
C GLN A 144 -7.62 2.72 0.01
N GLY A 145 -8.47 1.96 0.72
CA GLY A 145 -8.02 0.92 1.64
C GLY A 145 -7.25 -0.19 0.92
N THR A 146 -7.69 -0.58 -0.27
CA THR A 146 -7.01 -1.58 -1.12
C THR A 146 -5.65 -1.07 -1.58
N SER A 147 -5.54 0.19 -2.01
CA SER A 147 -4.28 0.83 -2.38
C SER A 147 -3.29 0.84 -1.22
N LYS A 148 -3.72 1.24 -0.03
CA LYS A 148 -2.89 1.21 1.19
C LYS A 148 -2.38 -0.19 1.50
N TYR A 149 -3.24 -1.22 1.39
CA TYR A 149 -2.85 -2.60 1.61
C TYR A 149 -1.79 -3.07 0.61
N ALA A 150 -1.96 -2.79 -0.67
CA ALA A 150 -1.01 -3.18 -1.71
C ALA A 150 0.36 -2.50 -1.49
N LYS A 151 0.37 -1.20 -1.17
CA LYS A 151 1.59 -0.44 -0.83
C LYS A 151 2.28 -0.97 0.43
N ALA A 152 1.51 -1.34 1.46
CA ALA A 152 2.06 -1.88 2.69
C ALA A 152 2.72 -3.25 2.48
N LYS A 153 2.13 -4.11 1.65
CA LYS A 153 2.71 -5.40 1.28
C LYS A 153 4.03 -5.25 0.52
N GLU A 154 4.09 -4.33 -0.44
CA GLU A 154 5.30 -3.99 -1.15
C GLU A 154 6.41 -3.51 -0.19
N PHE A 155 6.05 -2.62 0.73
CA PHE A 155 6.97 -2.09 1.73
C PHE A 155 7.53 -3.19 2.65
N ILE A 156 6.71 -4.16 3.08
CA ILE A 156 7.16 -5.31 3.87
C ILE A 156 8.16 -6.16 3.08
N GLN A 157 7.91 -6.42 1.80
CA GLN A 157 8.82 -7.18 0.95
C GLN A 157 10.17 -6.47 0.77
N GLN A 158 10.16 -5.17 0.52
CA GLN A 158 11.38 -4.37 0.42
C GLN A 158 12.18 -4.39 1.73
N ARG A 159 11.49 -4.31 2.88
CA ARG A 159 12.11 -4.46 4.20
C ARG A 159 12.82 -5.80 4.34
N ASP A 160 12.11 -6.89 4.05
CA ASP A 160 12.65 -8.24 4.25
C ASP A 160 13.87 -8.49 3.36
N ASN A 161 13.87 -7.93 2.15
CA ASN A 161 15.02 -7.95 1.26
C ASN A 161 16.20 -7.14 1.83
N ALA A 162 15.95 -5.94 2.33
CA ALA A 162 16.98 -5.10 2.95
C ALA A 162 17.59 -5.77 4.21
N VAL A 163 16.77 -6.38 5.04
CA VAL A 163 17.23 -7.13 6.22
C VAL A 163 18.07 -8.35 5.80
N ARG A 164 17.66 -9.10 4.79
CA ARG A 164 18.43 -10.24 4.25
C ARG A 164 19.79 -9.81 3.71
N GLU A 165 19.85 -8.69 3.00
CA GLU A 165 21.12 -8.14 2.49
C GLU A 165 22.09 -7.82 3.64
N ILE A 166 21.61 -7.18 4.69
CA ILE A 166 22.40 -6.88 5.89
C ILE A 166 22.88 -8.17 6.58
N ILE A 167 21.99 -9.15 6.78
CA ILE A 167 22.33 -10.43 7.42
C ILE A 167 23.36 -11.19 6.58
N ASN A 168 23.21 -11.25 5.27
CA ASN A 168 24.16 -11.92 4.40
C ASN A 168 25.54 -11.26 4.45
N TYR A 169 25.59 -9.94 4.49
CA TYR A 169 26.84 -9.22 4.64
C TYR A 169 27.53 -9.48 6.00
N VAL A 170 26.76 -9.56 7.08
CA VAL A 170 27.28 -9.87 8.43
C VAL A 170 27.80 -11.31 8.53
N LYS A 171 27.17 -12.27 7.79
CA LYS A 171 27.58 -13.68 7.79
C LYS A 171 28.74 -13.98 6.86
N SER A 172 28.98 -13.19 5.82
CA SER A 172 30.05 -13.41 4.84
C SER A 172 31.42 -12.92 5.32
N LYS A 173 31.49 -12.39 6.52
CA LYS A 173 32.72 -11.98 7.25
C LYS A 173 32.81 -12.67 8.61
#